data_adf3ae4546928d3e137abc116cb5ec92
#
_entry.id   adf3ae4546928d3e137abc116cb5ec92
#
_cell.length_a   1.000
_cell.length_b   1.000
_cell.length_c   1.000
_cell.angle_alpha   90.00
_cell.angle_beta   90.00
_cell.angle_gamma   90.00
#
_symmetry.space_group_name_H-M   'P 1'
#
loop_
_entity.id
_entity.type
_entity.pdbx_description
1 polymer ?
#
loop_
_entity_poly.entity_id
_entity_poly.type
_entity_poly.pdbx_seq_one_letter_code
_entity_poly.pdbx_strand_id
1 'polypeptide(L)'
;FSKDEILSAAFMFSPAMGWVMTFIAALTAFYMFRLYYRIFWGTPSEHEHTPHEAPGTMTTPLIILAAITCVAGFIPFGKFVTSDGAPYIIHLDPAVAITSVVIACISIGIATWFYRRQNPIPGKLESTFKGLYTAAYHRFYIDEVYMFVTKKIIFGGICSGIAWFDRHVVDGSLNGIAAVTQRLSLAIRGLQSGQVQWYAYVFLIGTLALTILIVFC
;
A
#
# COMPACT_ATOMS: atom_id res chain seq x y z
N PHE A 1 -26.14 0.37 -0.05
CA PHE A 1 -26.32 1.59 -0.86
C PHE A 1 -25.27 1.69 -1.97
N SER A 2 -23.98 1.87 -1.65
CA SER A 2 -22.91 2.04 -2.65
C SER A 2 -22.80 0.87 -3.63
N LYS A 3 -22.93 -0.37 -3.15
CA LYS A 3 -22.82 -1.56 -3.98
C LYS A 3 -23.99 -1.70 -4.96
N ASP A 4 -25.18 -1.31 -4.54
CA ASP A 4 -26.38 -1.37 -5.39
C ASP A 4 -26.31 -0.34 -6.52
N GLU A 5 -25.73 0.82 -6.26
CA GLU A 5 -25.48 1.85 -7.27
C GLU A 5 -24.45 1.39 -8.31
N ILE A 6 -23.36 0.77 -7.89
CA ILE A 6 -22.34 0.18 -8.78
C ILE A 6 -22.97 -0.92 -9.64
N LEU A 7 -23.82 -1.78 -9.06
CA LEU A 7 -24.52 -2.82 -9.79
C LEU A 7 -25.50 -2.23 -10.82
N SER A 8 -26.29 -1.22 -10.44
CA SER A 8 -27.19 -0.54 -11.36
C SER A 8 -26.45 0.06 -12.54
N ALA A 9 -25.33 0.75 -12.29
CA ALA A 9 -24.48 1.29 -13.34
C ALA A 9 -23.88 0.19 -14.24
N ALA A 10 -23.49 -0.94 -13.67
CA ALA A 10 -22.97 -2.08 -14.43
C ALA A 10 -24.04 -2.70 -15.35
N PHE A 11 -25.28 -2.82 -14.90
CA PHE A 11 -26.39 -3.29 -15.72
C PHE A 11 -26.76 -2.32 -16.83
N MET A 12 -26.65 -1.01 -16.58
CA MET A 12 -26.86 0.03 -17.60
C MET A 12 -25.78 -0.04 -18.69
N PHE A 13 -24.54 -0.34 -18.33
CA PHE A 13 -23.45 -0.47 -19.29
C PHE A 13 -23.57 -1.75 -20.12
N SER A 14 -23.80 -2.89 -19.49
CA SER A 14 -23.99 -4.18 -20.15
C SER A 14 -24.64 -5.18 -19.19
N PRO A 15 -25.70 -5.91 -19.62
CA PRO A 15 -26.31 -6.95 -18.82
C PRO A 15 -25.32 -8.05 -18.38
N ALA A 16 -24.37 -8.41 -19.24
CA ALA A 16 -23.34 -9.40 -18.92
C ALA A 16 -22.44 -8.91 -17.78
N MET A 17 -22.01 -7.65 -17.82
CA MET A 17 -21.20 -7.03 -16.75
C MET A 17 -22.00 -6.98 -15.44
N GLY A 18 -23.29 -6.61 -15.50
CA GLY A 18 -24.17 -6.60 -14.34
C GLY A 18 -24.25 -7.98 -13.64
N TRP A 19 -24.43 -9.06 -14.40
CA TRP A 19 -24.45 -10.41 -13.85
C TRP A 19 -23.10 -10.86 -13.27
N VAL A 20 -21.97 -10.54 -13.93
CA VAL A 20 -20.62 -10.84 -13.40
C VAL A 20 -20.42 -10.12 -12.07
N MET A 21 -20.76 -8.84 -11.98
CA MET A 21 -20.62 -8.05 -10.76
C MET A 21 -21.54 -8.56 -9.64
N THR A 22 -22.76 -9.00 -9.98
CA THR A 22 -23.70 -9.61 -9.04
C THR A 22 -23.14 -10.94 -8.49
N PHE A 23 -22.52 -11.76 -9.34
CA PHE A 23 -21.85 -12.98 -8.92
C PHE A 23 -20.67 -12.71 -7.98
N ILE A 24 -19.83 -11.70 -8.29
CA ILE A 24 -18.74 -11.26 -7.40
C ILE A 24 -19.30 -10.78 -6.05
N ALA A 25 -20.44 -10.08 -6.07
CA ALA A 25 -21.12 -9.64 -4.86
C ALA A 25 -21.59 -10.83 -4.00
N ALA A 26 -22.13 -11.87 -4.64
CA ALA A 26 -22.51 -13.11 -3.98
C ALA A 26 -21.32 -13.84 -3.33
N LEU A 27 -20.21 -13.96 -4.07
CA LEU A 27 -18.96 -14.52 -3.54
C LEU A 27 -18.44 -13.72 -2.34
N THR A 28 -18.55 -12.39 -2.39
CA THR A 28 -18.16 -11.53 -1.27
C THR A 28 -18.96 -11.83 -0.01
N ALA A 29 -20.28 -11.95 -0.11
CA ALA A 29 -21.13 -12.33 1.01
C ALA A 29 -20.76 -13.72 1.55
N PHE A 30 -20.53 -14.67 0.65
CA PHE A 30 -20.15 -16.03 1.02
C PHE A 30 -18.84 -16.09 1.80
N TYR A 31 -17.76 -15.48 1.30
CA TYR A 31 -16.45 -15.58 1.97
C TYR A 31 -16.40 -14.80 3.30
N MET A 32 -17.14 -13.69 3.41
CA MET A 32 -17.23 -12.95 4.67
C MET A 32 -17.94 -13.78 5.75
N PHE A 33 -19.04 -14.44 5.43
CA PHE A 33 -19.72 -15.32 6.38
C PHE A 33 -18.96 -16.62 6.64
N ARG A 34 -18.22 -17.16 5.65
CA ARG A 34 -17.27 -18.25 5.89
C ARG A 34 -16.24 -17.84 6.95
N LEU A 35 -15.65 -16.63 6.83
CA LEU A 35 -14.68 -16.11 7.79
C LEU A 35 -15.32 -16.00 9.19
N TYR A 36 -16.50 -15.39 9.26
CA TYR A 36 -17.26 -15.27 10.51
C TYR A 36 -17.50 -16.63 11.19
N TYR A 37 -18.01 -17.61 10.48
CA TYR A 37 -18.28 -18.91 11.05
C TYR A 37 -17.01 -19.66 11.47
N ARG A 38 -15.91 -19.52 10.74
CA ARG A 38 -14.64 -20.15 11.11
C ARG A 38 -13.99 -19.53 12.34
N ILE A 39 -14.18 -18.25 12.57
CA ILE A 39 -13.61 -17.55 13.74
C ILE A 39 -14.48 -17.78 14.98
N PHE A 40 -15.79 -17.57 14.86
CA PHE A 40 -16.67 -17.52 16.06
C PHE A 40 -17.40 -18.83 16.35
N TRP A 41 -17.54 -19.73 15.38
CA TRP A 41 -18.31 -20.96 15.51
C TRP A 41 -17.46 -22.22 15.23
N GLY A 42 -16.17 -22.04 14.96
CA GLY A 42 -15.23 -23.14 14.77
C GLY A 42 -14.95 -23.90 16.08
N THR A 43 -14.38 -25.09 15.96
CA THR A 43 -13.81 -25.78 17.13
C THR A 43 -12.61 -25.02 17.65
N PRO A 44 -12.51 -24.82 18.98
CA PRO A 44 -11.33 -24.22 19.58
C PRO A 44 -10.09 -25.04 19.16
N SER A 45 -9.11 -24.38 18.56
CA SER A 45 -7.79 -24.99 18.38
C SER A 45 -7.07 -24.96 19.72
N GLU A 46 -6.33 -26.01 20.05
CA GLU A 46 -5.45 -26.02 21.22
C GLU A 46 -4.37 -24.96 20.99
N HIS A 47 -4.55 -23.80 21.60
CA HIS A 47 -3.56 -22.74 21.65
C HIS A 47 -2.78 -22.83 22.94
N GLU A 48 -1.51 -22.59 22.88
CA GLU A 48 -0.60 -22.53 24.02
C GLU A 48 -1.00 -21.46 25.05
N HIS A 49 -1.76 -20.44 24.59
CA HIS A 49 -2.31 -19.37 25.42
C HIS A 49 -3.80 -19.25 25.25
N THR A 50 -4.53 -19.14 26.37
CA THR A 50 -5.97 -18.84 26.36
C THR A 50 -6.19 -17.42 25.85
N PRO A 51 -6.99 -17.23 24.79
CA PRO A 51 -7.32 -15.90 24.31
C PRO A 51 -8.03 -15.10 25.41
N HIS A 52 -7.60 -13.86 25.62
CA HIS A 52 -8.20 -12.90 26.55
C HIS A 52 -8.92 -11.81 25.77
N GLU A 53 -9.90 -11.19 26.41
CA GLU A 53 -10.65 -10.08 25.84
C GLU A 53 -9.75 -8.87 25.59
N ALA A 54 -10.03 -8.14 24.49
CA ALA A 54 -9.28 -6.96 24.13
C ALA A 54 -9.49 -5.83 25.17
N PRO A 55 -8.43 -5.08 25.53
CA PRO A 55 -8.54 -3.97 26.48
C PRO A 55 -9.45 -2.87 25.94
N GLY A 56 -10.06 -2.09 26.84
CA GLY A 56 -11.00 -1.02 26.50
C GLY A 56 -10.46 0.02 25.52
N THR A 57 -9.14 0.24 25.54
CA THR A 57 -8.45 1.10 24.56
C THR A 57 -8.56 0.63 23.13
N MET A 58 -8.75 -0.67 22.89
CA MET A 58 -8.95 -1.24 21.55
C MET A 58 -10.44 -1.36 21.22
N THR A 59 -11.28 -1.72 22.17
CA THR A 59 -12.73 -1.92 21.94
C THR A 59 -13.47 -0.62 21.73
N THR A 60 -13.09 0.47 22.41
CA THR A 60 -13.76 1.77 22.28
C THR A 60 -13.70 2.33 20.85
N PRO A 61 -12.54 2.40 20.17
CA PRO A 61 -12.48 2.82 18.77
C PRO A 61 -13.30 1.92 17.82
N LEU A 62 -13.30 0.60 18.07
CA LEU A 62 -14.07 -0.33 17.26
C LEU A 62 -15.58 -0.11 17.38
N ILE A 63 -16.08 0.15 18.59
CA ILE A 63 -17.50 0.48 18.83
C ILE A 63 -17.87 1.79 18.13
N ILE A 64 -17.01 2.81 18.22
CA ILE A 64 -17.24 4.10 17.53
C ILE A 64 -17.29 3.89 16.01
N LEU A 65 -16.33 3.15 15.44
CA LEU A 65 -16.31 2.84 14.01
C LEU A 65 -17.54 2.04 13.57
N ALA A 66 -17.98 1.07 14.37
CA ALA A 66 -19.18 0.31 14.09
C ALA A 66 -20.43 1.19 14.09
N ALA A 67 -20.56 2.11 15.06
CA ALA A 67 -21.67 3.06 15.11
C ALA A 67 -21.66 4.01 13.91
N ILE A 68 -20.50 4.56 13.53
CA ILE A 68 -20.34 5.40 12.34
C ILE A 68 -20.72 4.62 11.07
N THR A 69 -20.28 3.38 10.95
CA THR A 69 -20.58 2.53 9.79
C THR A 69 -22.08 2.29 9.62
N CYS A 70 -22.82 2.13 10.71
CA CYS A 70 -24.28 1.97 10.67
C CYS A 70 -24.98 3.22 10.14
N VAL A 71 -24.42 4.41 10.38
CA VAL A 71 -25.05 5.70 9.98
C VAL A 71 -24.52 6.22 8.66
N ALA A 72 -23.27 5.91 8.30
CA ALA A 72 -22.60 6.46 7.12
C ALA A 72 -23.34 6.23 5.80
N GLY A 73 -24.06 5.11 5.66
CA GLY A 73 -24.84 4.80 4.47
C GLY A 73 -26.03 5.75 4.20
N PHE A 74 -26.48 6.49 5.21
CA PHE A 74 -27.57 7.46 5.08
C PHE A 74 -27.08 8.87 4.72
N ILE A 75 -25.77 9.11 4.73
CA ILE A 75 -25.20 10.42 4.36
C ILE A 75 -25.18 10.54 2.84
N PRO A 76 -25.75 11.63 2.26
CA PRO A 76 -25.83 11.82 0.82
C PRO A 76 -24.47 12.26 0.26
N PHE A 77 -23.49 11.37 0.19
CA PHE A 77 -22.14 11.65 -0.31
C PHE A 77 -22.12 12.17 -1.76
N GLY A 78 -23.09 11.80 -2.57
CA GLY A 78 -23.21 12.26 -3.96
C GLY A 78 -23.22 13.80 -4.12
N LYS A 79 -23.58 14.54 -3.07
CA LYS A 79 -23.53 16.02 -3.09
C LYS A 79 -22.11 16.58 -2.89
N PHE A 80 -21.19 15.78 -2.37
CA PHE A 80 -19.83 16.19 -2.02
C PHE A 80 -18.76 15.69 -2.99
N VAL A 81 -19.12 14.75 -3.87
CA VAL A 81 -18.16 14.06 -4.75
C VAL A 81 -18.03 14.72 -6.12
N THR A 82 -19.03 15.51 -6.53
CA THR A 82 -19.02 16.18 -7.85
C THR A 82 -18.23 17.47 -7.80
N SER A 83 -17.23 17.62 -8.67
CA SER A 83 -16.42 18.85 -8.82
C SER A 83 -17.24 20.06 -9.30
N ASP A 84 -18.36 19.82 -9.97
CA ASP A 84 -19.19 20.85 -10.59
C ASP A 84 -20.28 21.39 -9.64
N GLY A 85 -20.32 20.92 -8.39
CA GLY A 85 -21.35 21.29 -7.43
C GLY A 85 -22.76 20.81 -7.78
N ALA A 86 -22.92 20.10 -8.91
CA ALA A 86 -24.20 19.52 -9.30
C ALA A 86 -24.46 18.26 -8.44
N PRO A 87 -25.66 18.11 -7.85
CA PRO A 87 -25.97 16.92 -7.07
C PRO A 87 -25.96 15.69 -7.98
N TYR A 88 -25.10 14.73 -7.69
CA TYR A 88 -25.12 13.44 -8.36
C TYR A 88 -26.44 12.72 -8.03
N ILE A 89 -27.27 12.51 -9.06
CA ILE A 89 -28.56 11.83 -8.90
C ILE A 89 -28.30 10.33 -8.88
N ILE A 90 -28.49 9.73 -7.72
CA ILE A 90 -28.37 8.29 -7.52
C ILE A 90 -29.62 7.62 -8.14
N HIS A 91 -29.43 6.91 -9.23
CA HIS A 91 -30.46 6.08 -9.84
C HIS A 91 -30.40 4.66 -9.26
N LEU A 92 -31.06 4.42 -8.13
CA LEU A 92 -31.25 3.08 -7.61
C LEU A 92 -32.40 2.42 -8.36
N ASP A 93 -32.08 1.37 -9.14
CA ASP A 93 -33.09 0.50 -9.71
C ASP A 93 -33.58 -0.49 -8.64
N PRO A 94 -34.85 -0.41 -8.20
CA PRO A 94 -35.37 -1.31 -7.18
C PRO A 94 -35.26 -2.79 -7.54
N ALA A 95 -35.33 -3.14 -8.82
CA ALA A 95 -35.21 -4.52 -9.27
C ALA A 95 -33.78 -5.03 -9.03
N VAL A 96 -32.76 -4.24 -9.33
CA VAL A 96 -31.34 -4.59 -9.08
C VAL A 96 -31.07 -4.68 -7.57
N ALA A 97 -31.57 -3.74 -6.78
CA ALA A 97 -31.40 -3.75 -5.34
C ALA A 97 -32.03 -4.98 -4.67
N ILE A 98 -33.26 -5.34 -5.03
CA ILE A 98 -33.94 -6.52 -4.50
C ILE A 98 -33.17 -7.80 -4.92
N THR A 99 -32.77 -7.89 -6.18
CA THR A 99 -32.00 -9.03 -6.69
C THR A 99 -30.67 -9.20 -5.95
N SER A 100 -29.95 -8.13 -5.72
CA SER A 100 -28.66 -8.16 -5.00
C SER A 100 -28.83 -8.64 -3.56
N VAL A 101 -29.86 -8.17 -2.86
CA VAL A 101 -30.17 -8.59 -1.48
C VAL A 101 -30.57 -10.08 -1.43
N VAL A 102 -31.43 -10.52 -2.32
CA VAL A 102 -31.85 -11.95 -2.38
C VAL A 102 -30.66 -12.85 -2.63
N ILE A 103 -29.79 -12.52 -3.58
CA ILE A 103 -28.59 -13.30 -3.89
C ILE A 103 -27.60 -13.30 -2.70
N ALA A 104 -27.45 -12.16 -2.03
CA ALA A 104 -26.63 -12.08 -0.82
C ALA A 104 -27.19 -12.98 0.29
N CYS A 105 -28.49 -12.97 0.54
CA CYS A 105 -29.15 -13.83 1.52
C CYS A 105 -28.97 -15.32 1.20
N ILE A 106 -29.10 -15.72 -0.06
CA ILE A 106 -28.85 -17.09 -0.52
C ILE A 106 -27.40 -17.48 -0.26
N SER A 107 -26.45 -16.62 -0.59
CA SER A 107 -25.01 -16.85 -0.39
C SER A 107 -24.68 -17.01 1.10
N ILE A 108 -25.26 -16.19 1.96
CA ILE A 108 -25.14 -16.30 3.42
C ILE A 108 -25.74 -17.63 3.91
N GLY A 109 -26.91 -18.02 3.39
CA GLY A 109 -27.55 -19.29 3.71
C GLY A 109 -26.67 -20.49 3.36
N ILE A 110 -26.03 -20.48 2.18
CA ILE A 110 -25.09 -21.52 1.75
C ILE A 110 -23.84 -21.53 2.65
N ALA A 111 -23.27 -20.37 2.98
CA ALA A 111 -22.14 -20.26 3.88
C ALA A 111 -22.47 -20.80 5.29
N THR A 112 -23.67 -20.48 5.79
CA THR A 112 -24.18 -20.98 7.07
C THR A 112 -24.30 -22.50 7.06
N TRP A 113 -24.86 -23.07 6.02
CA TRP A 113 -24.99 -24.50 5.87
C TRP A 113 -23.66 -25.25 5.81
N PHE A 114 -22.64 -24.66 5.15
CA PHE A 114 -21.31 -25.26 5.03
C PHE A 114 -20.45 -25.14 6.28
N TYR A 115 -20.53 -24.03 6.99
CA TYR A 115 -19.51 -23.67 7.99
C TYR A 115 -20.02 -23.51 9.43
N ARG A 116 -21.34 -23.45 9.65
CA ARG A 116 -21.91 -23.31 11.01
C ARG A 116 -21.68 -24.56 11.88
N ARG A 117 -21.66 -25.74 11.27
CA ARG A 117 -21.39 -27.02 11.93
C ARG A 117 -20.25 -27.74 11.21
N GLN A 118 -19.65 -28.72 11.90
CA GLN A 118 -18.65 -29.58 11.25
C GLN A 118 -19.33 -30.33 10.08
N ASN A 119 -18.90 -30.03 8.88
CA ASN A 119 -19.46 -30.56 7.66
C ASN A 119 -18.31 -31.14 6.80
N PRO A 120 -18.40 -32.40 6.34
CA PRO A 120 -17.36 -33.00 5.50
C PRO A 120 -17.40 -32.50 4.05
N ILE A 121 -18.44 -31.75 3.64
CA ILE A 121 -18.61 -31.29 2.25
C ILE A 121 -17.47 -30.40 1.79
N PRO A 122 -17.00 -29.39 2.54
CA PRO A 122 -15.85 -28.56 2.11
C PRO A 122 -14.60 -29.39 1.84
N GLY A 123 -14.29 -30.39 2.70
CA GLY A 123 -13.14 -31.26 2.51
C GLY A 123 -13.27 -32.18 1.29
N LYS A 124 -14.49 -32.67 0.99
CA LYS A 124 -14.75 -33.44 -0.24
C LYS A 124 -14.59 -32.58 -1.51
N LEU A 125 -15.06 -31.33 -1.49
CA LEU A 125 -14.88 -30.40 -2.58
C LEU A 125 -13.39 -30.08 -2.80
N GLU A 126 -12.64 -29.88 -1.74
CA GLU A 126 -11.19 -29.69 -1.80
C GLU A 126 -10.49 -30.86 -2.48
N SER A 127 -10.80 -32.09 -2.07
CA SER A 127 -10.19 -33.29 -2.65
C SER A 127 -10.58 -33.51 -4.12
N THR A 128 -11.83 -33.19 -4.49
CA THR A 128 -12.35 -33.34 -5.87
C THR A 128 -11.71 -32.29 -6.80
N PHE A 129 -11.58 -31.05 -6.36
CA PHE A 129 -11.01 -29.96 -7.14
C PHE A 129 -9.59 -29.59 -6.72
N LYS A 130 -8.78 -30.58 -6.34
CA LYS A 130 -7.44 -30.38 -5.77
C LYS A 130 -6.56 -29.41 -6.58
N GLY A 131 -6.57 -29.53 -7.92
CA GLY A 131 -5.77 -28.64 -8.78
C GLY A 131 -6.19 -27.17 -8.69
N LEU A 132 -7.49 -26.92 -8.77
CA LEU A 132 -8.05 -25.57 -8.66
C LEU A 132 -7.88 -25.02 -7.24
N TYR A 133 -8.07 -25.86 -6.23
CA TYR A 133 -7.84 -25.49 -4.83
C TYR A 133 -6.37 -25.09 -4.60
N THR A 134 -5.42 -25.88 -5.08
CA THR A 134 -3.99 -25.58 -4.95
C THR A 134 -3.63 -24.28 -5.68
N ALA A 135 -4.13 -24.07 -6.89
CA ALA A 135 -3.93 -22.83 -7.61
C ALA A 135 -4.53 -21.62 -6.86
N ALA A 136 -5.74 -21.74 -6.35
CA ALA A 136 -6.39 -20.69 -5.56
C ALA A 136 -5.68 -20.44 -4.23
N TYR A 137 -5.19 -21.48 -3.55
CA TYR A 137 -4.42 -21.38 -2.32
C TYR A 137 -3.12 -20.62 -2.53
N HIS A 138 -2.42 -20.87 -3.63
CA HIS A 138 -1.24 -20.12 -4.07
C HIS A 138 -1.59 -18.81 -4.80
N ARG A 139 -2.83 -18.30 -4.68
CA ARG A 139 -3.28 -17.06 -5.32
C ARG A 139 -2.99 -17.01 -6.83
N PHE A 140 -3.18 -18.15 -7.50
CA PHE A 140 -2.89 -18.36 -8.92
C PHE A 140 -1.43 -18.03 -9.30
N TYR A 141 -0.51 -18.15 -8.36
CA TYR A 141 0.92 -17.84 -8.50
C TYR A 141 1.22 -16.39 -8.92
N ILE A 142 0.25 -15.50 -8.72
CA ILE A 142 0.40 -14.07 -9.06
C ILE A 142 1.47 -13.42 -8.16
N ASP A 143 1.47 -13.75 -6.87
CA ASP A 143 2.44 -13.23 -5.91
C ASP A 143 3.88 -13.65 -6.28
N GLU A 144 4.06 -14.89 -6.74
CA GLU A 144 5.36 -15.41 -7.19
C GLU A 144 5.88 -14.63 -8.40
N VAL A 145 5.00 -14.34 -9.37
CA VAL A 145 5.36 -13.50 -10.53
C VAL A 145 5.74 -12.09 -10.10
N TYR A 146 4.94 -11.46 -9.25
CA TYR A 146 5.27 -10.13 -8.69
C TYR A 146 6.60 -10.13 -7.93
N MET A 147 6.82 -11.14 -7.10
CA MET A 147 8.07 -11.27 -6.35
C MET A 147 9.27 -11.50 -7.27
N PHE A 148 9.12 -12.29 -8.32
CA PHE A 148 10.17 -12.48 -9.32
C PHE A 148 10.51 -11.16 -10.01
N VAL A 149 9.52 -10.45 -10.52
CA VAL A 149 9.71 -9.15 -11.19
C VAL A 149 10.35 -8.15 -10.23
N THR A 150 9.80 -8.01 -9.03
CA THR A 150 10.27 -7.02 -8.05
C THR A 150 11.69 -7.35 -7.58
N LYS A 151 11.93 -8.57 -7.10
CA LYS A 151 13.24 -8.91 -6.50
C LYS A 151 14.33 -9.09 -7.54
N LYS A 152 14.04 -9.79 -8.64
CA LYS A 152 15.08 -10.18 -9.60
C LYS A 152 15.30 -9.12 -10.68
N ILE A 153 14.25 -8.53 -11.22
CA ILE A 153 14.36 -7.53 -12.28
C ILE A 153 14.58 -6.13 -11.69
N ILE A 154 13.68 -5.67 -10.81
CA ILE A 154 13.76 -4.30 -10.29
C ILE A 154 14.92 -4.17 -9.31
N PHE A 155 14.90 -4.88 -8.19
CA PHE A 155 15.94 -4.74 -7.17
C PHE A 155 17.29 -5.30 -7.60
N GLY A 156 17.34 -6.50 -8.19
CA GLY A 156 18.59 -7.13 -8.60
C GLY A 156 19.22 -6.50 -9.85
N GLY A 157 18.41 -6.02 -10.79
CA GLY A 157 18.89 -5.39 -12.02
C GLY A 157 18.98 -3.88 -11.90
N ILE A 158 17.84 -3.22 -11.88
CA ILE A 158 17.76 -1.74 -12.00
C ILE A 158 18.32 -1.06 -10.75
N CYS A 159 17.81 -1.42 -9.56
CA CYS A 159 18.21 -0.75 -8.32
C CYS A 159 19.70 -0.99 -7.97
N SER A 160 20.23 -2.16 -8.26
CA SER A 160 21.67 -2.44 -8.02
C SER A 160 22.57 -1.57 -8.90
N GLY A 161 22.20 -1.36 -10.17
CA GLY A 161 22.90 -0.46 -11.10
C GLY A 161 22.87 1.00 -10.61
N ILE A 162 21.70 1.47 -10.19
CA ILE A 162 21.52 2.82 -9.65
C ILE A 162 22.34 2.99 -8.36
N ALA A 163 22.27 2.02 -7.45
CA ALA A 163 23.04 2.05 -6.20
C ALA A 163 24.56 1.99 -6.41
N TRP A 164 25.01 1.28 -7.45
CA TRP A 164 26.42 1.31 -7.83
C TRP A 164 26.84 2.69 -8.32
N PHE A 165 26.06 3.30 -9.22
CA PHE A 165 26.32 4.64 -9.73
C PHE A 165 26.34 5.67 -8.60
N ASP A 166 25.37 5.63 -7.71
CA ASP A 166 25.26 6.55 -6.57
C ASP A 166 26.53 6.48 -5.69
N ARG A 167 26.92 5.28 -5.27
CA ARG A 167 28.10 5.10 -4.41
C ARG A 167 29.42 5.45 -5.07
N HIS A 168 29.61 5.10 -6.35
CA HIS A 168 30.92 5.26 -7.01
C HIS A 168 31.07 6.62 -7.69
N VAL A 169 30.01 7.13 -8.26
CA VAL A 169 30.07 8.39 -9.02
C VAL A 169 29.66 9.56 -8.12
N VAL A 170 28.49 9.51 -7.50
CA VAL A 170 28.00 10.65 -6.70
C VAL A 170 28.79 10.77 -5.40
N ASP A 171 28.78 9.76 -4.56
CA ASP A 171 29.52 9.78 -3.29
C ASP A 171 31.04 9.84 -3.53
N GLY A 172 31.54 9.13 -4.52
CA GLY A 172 32.96 9.16 -4.89
C GLY A 172 33.44 10.56 -5.29
N SER A 173 32.66 11.29 -6.09
CA SER A 173 32.99 12.66 -6.49
C SER A 173 32.94 13.65 -5.33
N LEU A 174 31.89 13.55 -4.49
CA LEU A 174 31.76 14.40 -3.29
C LEU A 174 32.90 14.17 -2.29
N ASN A 175 33.25 12.91 -2.04
CA ASN A 175 34.39 12.54 -1.18
C ASN A 175 35.71 12.99 -1.80
N GLY A 176 35.83 12.94 -3.12
CA GLY A 176 37.00 13.45 -3.85
C GLY A 176 37.16 14.96 -3.66
N ILE A 177 36.12 15.75 -3.81
CA ILE A 177 36.10 17.19 -3.57
C ILE A 177 36.49 17.50 -2.10
N ALA A 178 35.90 16.80 -1.16
CA ALA A 178 36.20 16.93 0.26
C ALA A 178 37.69 16.65 0.55
N ALA A 179 38.27 15.58 -0.02
CA ALA A 179 39.66 15.23 0.13
C ALA A 179 40.59 16.25 -0.48
N VAL A 180 40.28 16.80 -1.65
CA VAL A 180 41.04 17.91 -2.27
C VAL A 180 41.00 19.15 -1.40
N THR A 181 39.82 19.56 -0.91
CA THR A 181 39.64 20.68 -0.01
C THR A 181 40.47 20.51 1.28
N GLN A 182 40.45 19.33 1.86
CA GLN A 182 41.23 19.01 3.06
C GLN A 182 42.73 19.08 2.79
N ARG A 183 43.20 18.54 1.66
CA ARG A 183 44.64 18.64 1.27
C ARG A 183 45.08 20.09 1.05
N LEU A 184 44.26 20.89 0.37
CA LEU A 184 44.51 22.32 0.18
C LEU A 184 44.56 23.07 1.53
N SER A 185 43.61 22.80 2.42
CA SER A 185 43.59 23.36 3.77
C SER A 185 44.86 23.03 4.56
N LEU A 186 45.33 21.79 4.50
CA LEU A 186 46.57 21.36 5.16
C LEU A 186 47.82 22.05 4.54
N ALA A 187 47.84 22.24 3.22
CA ALA A 187 48.91 22.95 2.53
C ALA A 187 48.98 24.45 2.94
N ILE A 188 47.79 25.09 3.00
CA ILE A 188 47.69 26.51 3.41
C ILE A 188 47.98 26.68 4.89
N ARG A 189 47.72 25.69 5.74
CA ARG A 189 48.02 25.76 7.19
C ARG A 189 49.48 26.07 7.49
N GLY A 190 50.41 25.66 6.62
CA GLY A 190 51.82 25.98 6.73
C GLY A 190 52.12 27.50 6.67
N LEU A 191 51.25 28.29 6.08
CA LEU A 191 51.35 29.76 6.04
C LEU A 191 51.01 30.40 7.39
N GLN A 192 50.34 29.68 8.27
CA GLN A 192 50.01 30.13 9.65
C GLN A 192 51.12 29.72 10.62
N SER A 193 52.30 30.32 10.44
CA SER A 193 53.48 30.01 11.27
C SER A 193 53.44 30.63 12.69
N GLY A 194 52.43 31.47 12.98
CA GLY A 194 52.31 32.20 14.24
C GLY A 194 53.29 33.38 14.37
N GLN A 195 54.14 33.59 13.38
CA GLN A 195 55.11 34.73 13.38
C GLN A 195 54.53 35.91 12.62
N VAL A 196 54.31 37.04 13.29
CA VAL A 196 53.70 38.25 12.72
C VAL A 196 54.47 38.75 11.48
N GLN A 197 55.76 38.54 11.47
CA GLN A 197 56.65 38.94 10.37
C GLN A 197 56.30 38.24 9.04
N TRP A 198 56.00 36.94 9.09
CA TRP A 198 55.58 36.19 7.91
C TRP A 198 54.22 36.65 7.35
N TYR A 199 53.29 37.02 8.21
CA TYR A 199 51.99 37.57 7.77
C TYR A 199 52.18 38.94 7.08
N ALA A 200 53.09 39.80 7.61
CA ALA A 200 53.43 41.05 6.98
C ALA A 200 54.03 40.86 5.58
N TYR A 201 54.95 39.91 5.41
CA TYR A 201 55.55 39.63 4.10
C TYR A 201 54.51 39.10 3.10
N VAL A 202 53.65 38.17 3.50
CA VAL A 202 52.58 37.63 2.62
C VAL A 202 51.60 38.73 2.22
N PHE A 203 51.21 39.60 3.15
CA PHE A 203 50.35 40.73 2.87
C PHE A 203 51.02 41.71 1.87
N LEU A 204 52.28 42.03 2.05
CA LEU A 204 53.03 42.94 1.19
C LEU A 204 53.25 42.40 -0.23
N ILE A 205 53.52 41.07 -0.35
CA ILE A 205 53.64 40.38 -1.63
C ILE A 205 52.29 40.33 -2.33
N GLY A 206 51.20 40.02 -1.59
CA GLY A 206 49.84 39.97 -2.14
C GLY A 206 49.35 41.32 -2.67
N THR A 207 49.61 42.41 -1.92
CA THR A 207 49.26 43.76 -2.37
C THR A 207 50.05 44.17 -3.58
N LEU A 208 51.36 43.87 -3.64
CA LEU A 208 52.23 44.15 -4.79
C LEU A 208 51.75 43.37 -6.04
N ALA A 209 51.45 42.10 -5.88
CA ALA A 209 50.93 41.25 -6.97
C ALA A 209 49.59 41.78 -7.51
N LEU A 210 48.66 42.17 -6.63
CA LEU A 210 47.38 42.78 -7.02
C LEU A 210 47.61 44.13 -7.76
N THR A 211 48.52 44.95 -7.26
CA THR A 211 48.84 46.25 -7.91
C THR A 211 49.38 46.02 -9.32
N ILE A 212 50.31 45.09 -9.49
CA ILE A 212 50.88 44.73 -10.79
C ILE A 212 49.78 44.24 -11.73
N LEU A 213 48.89 43.35 -11.23
CA LEU A 213 47.79 42.78 -12.02
C LEU A 213 46.84 43.88 -12.50
N ILE A 214 46.51 44.85 -11.66
CA ILE A 214 45.62 45.97 -12.02
C ILE A 214 46.29 46.96 -13.01
N VAL A 215 47.60 47.15 -12.91
CA VAL A 215 48.32 48.09 -13.80
C VAL A 215 48.61 47.49 -15.17
N PHE A 216 48.76 46.17 -15.27
CA PHE A 216 49.15 45.48 -16.52
C PHE A 216 48.00 44.65 -17.16
N CYS A 217 46.83 44.49 -16.51
CA CYS A 217 45.60 43.98 -17.08
C CYS A 217 44.58 45.07 -17.30
#